data_17a68acbca56e6aca2c09eb2831c8307
#
_entry.id   17a68acbca56e6aca2c09eb2831c8307
#
_cell.length_a   1.000
_cell.length_b   1.000
_cell.length_c   1.000
_cell.angle_alpha   90.00
_cell.angle_beta   90.00
_cell.angle_gamma   90.00
#
_symmetry.space_group_name_H-M   'P 1'
#
loop_
_entity.id
_entity.type
_entity.pdbx_description
1 polymer ?
#
loop_
_entity_poly.entity_id
_entity_poly.type
_entity_poly.pdbx_seq_one_letter_code
_entity_poly.pdbx_strand_id
1 'polypeptide(L)'
;MRLTQLRSFHAVATAGSFTKAAAALHVSQPTVTTQVRLLEEYYRVELFHRRGRSVKPTELGERLLEISRQIFSREADAVQLLAHAGELRSGHLRVAAVGPHHVTAMLAAFNREYPGVQVTVATGNSQDVLDRLLDYRADVGVLAQLSRDRRFVSVPYSEHPVVVITAADHRFARRRSIRTSELEGERLIMREPGSTTRRAFEAALNAAHVEPRIVMEIGSREIIREAVARGIGIAAVSDVEFIPGPGLHAVRISDAQVRTHAHVVCLAERQDTRMVRAFFGAIERRHES
;
A
#
# COMPACT_ATOMS: atom_id res chain seq x y z
N MET A 1 -26.35 10.66 19.54
CA MET A 1 -25.58 10.85 18.28
C MET A 1 -26.48 10.56 17.09
N ARG A 2 -26.51 11.45 16.08
CA ARG A 2 -27.18 11.22 14.80
C ARG A 2 -26.14 10.81 13.75
N LEU A 3 -26.51 9.96 12.80
CA LEU A 3 -25.59 9.51 11.75
C LEU A 3 -25.04 10.67 10.90
N THR A 4 -25.85 11.73 10.69
CA THR A 4 -25.44 12.96 10.00
C THR A 4 -24.32 13.71 10.72
N GLN A 5 -24.36 13.73 12.07
CA GLN A 5 -23.29 14.35 12.87
C GLN A 5 -22.00 13.55 12.77
N LEU A 6 -22.08 12.21 12.87
CA LEU A 6 -20.93 11.33 12.71
C LEU A 6 -20.35 11.43 11.29
N ARG A 7 -21.21 11.54 10.27
CA ARG A 7 -20.78 11.71 8.86
C ARG A 7 -20.04 13.04 8.65
N SER A 8 -20.54 14.13 9.25
CA SER A 8 -19.87 15.43 9.20
C SER A 8 -18.51 15.40 9.90
N PHE A 9 -18.44 14.79 11.08
CA PHE A 9 -17.18 14.57 11.78
C PHE A 9 -16.19 13.77 10.91
N HIS A 10 -16.62 12.60 10.40
CA HIS A 10 -15.82 11.74 9.54
C HIS A 10 -15.25 12.48 8.33
N ALA A 11 -16.09 13.22 7.63
CA ALA A 11 -15.68 14.00 6.45
C ALA A 11 -14.64 15.07 6.80
N VAL A 12 -14.81 15.78 7.92
CA VAL A 12 -13.86 16.81 8.38
C VAL A 12 -12.53 16.18 8.78
N ALA A 13 -12.57 15.09 9.54
CA ALA A 13 -11.37 14.38 9.99
C ALA A 13 -10.57 13.80 8.81
N THR A 14 -11.26 13.27 7.81
CA THR A 14 -10.62 12.71 6.59
C THR A 14 -10.06 13.80 5.68
N ALA A 15 -10.79 14.89 5.47
CA ALA A 15 -10.40 15.97 4.56
C ALA A 15 -9.43 16.98 5.20
N GLY A 16 -9.27 16.98 6.54
CA GLY A 16 -8.50 17.98 7.29
C GLY A 16 -9.01 19.42 7.15
N SER A 17 -10.27 19.59 6.72
CA SER A 17 -10.86 20.89 6.41
C SER A 17 -12.40 20.85 6.41
N PHE A 18 -13.04 21.76 7.12
CA PHE A 18 -14.50 21.90 7.09
C PHE A 18 -15.03 22.26 5.70
N THR A 19 -14.31 23.11 4.96
CA THR A 19 -14.72 23.53 3.61
C THR A 19 -14.66 22.37 2.62
N LYS A 20 -13.56 21.59 2.64
CA LYS A 20 -13.42 20.40 1.79
C LYS A 20 -14.46 19.33 2.14
N ALA A 21 -14.72 19.12 3.44
CA ALA A 21 -15.75 18.19 3.92
C ALA A 21 -17.15 18.61 3.45
N ALA A 22 -17.48 19.90 3.49
CA ALA A 22 -18.76 20.43 3.04
C ALA A 22 -18.96 20.18 1.53
N ALA A 23 -17.93 20.43 0.72
CA ALA A 23 -17.95 20.13 -0.71
C ALA A 23 -18.15 18.63 -0.99
N ALA A 24 -17.44 17.74 -0.26
CA ALA A 24 -17.58 16.30 -0.40
C ALA A 24 -18.96 15.76 0.00
N LEU A 25 -19.62 16.43 0.97
CA LEU A 25 -20.95 16.07 1.43
C LEU A 25 -22.08 16.79 0.67
N HIS A 26 -21.76 17.67 -0.27
CA HIS A 26 -22.72 18.50 -1.02
C HIS A 26 -23.63 19.34 -0.11
N VAL A 27 -23.07 19.89 0.96
CA VAL A 27 -23.78 20.78 1.91
C VAL A 27 -22.99 22.06 2.17
N SER A 28 -23.59 23.02 2.88
CA SER A 28 -22.88 24.24 3.27
C SER A 28 -21.85 23.98 4.39
N GLN A 29 -20.76 24.74 4.39
CA GLN A 29 -19.75 24.65 5.47
C GLN A 29 -20.32 24.98 6.86
N PRO A 30 -21.23 25.97 7.05
CA PRO A 30 -21.93 26.16 8.32
C PRO A 30 -22.71 24.94 8.79
N THR A 31 -23.32 24.18 7.88
CA THR A 31 -24.04 22.93 8.22
C THR A 31 -23.08 21.92 8.82
N VAL A 32 -21.94 21.67 8.18
CA VAL A 32 -20.92 20.72 8.69
C VAL A 32 -20.40 21.17 10.07
N THR A 33 -20.08 22.47 10.20
CA THR A 33 -19.59 23.04 11.46
C THR A 33 -20.62 22.86 12.58
N THR A 34 -21.89 23.14 12.31
CA THR A 34 -22.97 22.99 13.29
C THR A 34 -23.15 21.52 13.69
N GLN A 35 -23.12 20.57 12.74
CA GLN A 35 -23.27 19.14 13.04
C GLN A 35 -22.13 18.62 13.93
N VAL A 36 -20.89 19.01 13.65
CA VAL A 36 -19.73 18.64 14.47
C VAL A 36 -19.82 19.27 15.85
N ARG A 37 -20.14 20.56 15.95
CA ARG A 37 -20.31 21.24 17.23
C ARG A 37 -21.39 20.58 18.09
N LEU A 38 -22.55 20.27 17.53
CA LEU A 38 -23.63 19.57 18.26
C LEU A 38 -23.22 18.18 18.73
N LEU A 39 -22.34 17.49 18.01
CA LEU A 39 -21.77 16.21 18.43
C LEU A 39 -20.87 16.41 19.67
N GLU A 40 -19.94 17.38 19.59
CA GLU A 40 -19.02 17.71 20.68
C GLU A 40 -19.78 18.20 21.93
N GLU A 41 -20.75 19.08 21.77
CA GLU A 41 -21.56 19.63 22.87
C GLU A 41 -22.41 18.55 23.56
N TYR A 42 -23.04 17.66 22.78
CA TYR A 42 -23.89 16.59 23.35
C TYR A 42 -23.13 15.63 24.26
N TYR A 43 -21.90 15.29 23.85
CA TYR A 43 -21.03 14.39 24.61
C TYR A 43 -20.06 15.12 25.54
N ARG A 44 -20.02 16.45 25.48
CA ARG A 44 -19.09 17.32 26.25
C ARG A 44 -17.63 16.95 26.01
N VAL A 45 -17.27 16.75 24.75
CA VAL A 45 -15.91 16.36 24.32
C VAL A 45 -15.42 17.30 23.22
N GLU A 46 -14.09 17.35 23.03
CA GLU A 46 -13.47 17.98 21.88
C GLU A 46 -12.96 16.87 20.95
N LEU A 47 -13.39 16.90 19.69
CA LEU A 47 -12.98 15.95 18.65
C LEU A 47 -11.91 16.54 17.73
N PHE A 48 -11.78 17.88 17.70
CA PHE A 48 -10.77 18.58 16.92
C PHE A 48 -9.99 19.59 17.76
N HIS A 49 -8.69 19.72 17.49
CA HIS A 49 -7.89 20.80 18.04
C HIS A 49 -8.30 22.13 17.41
N ARG A 50 -8.60 23.12 18.23
CA ARG A 50 -9.06 24.47 17.80
C ARG A 50 -7.93 25.45 17.54
N ARG A 51 -6.65 25.01 17.49
CA ARG A 51 -5.51 25.89 17.31
C ARG A 51 -4.96 25.81 15.87
N GLY A 52 -4.87 26.98 15.20
CA GLY A 52 -4.21 27.15 13.90
C GLY A 52 -5.13 27.02 12.69
N ARG A 53 -4.54 27.08 11.48
CA ARG A 53 -5.23 26.97 10.18
C ARG A 53 -5.57 25.54 9.76
N SER A 54 -4.99 24.53 10.40
CA SER A 54 -5.23 23.12 10.08
C SER A 54 -6.18 22.48 11.09
N VAL A 55 -7.15 21.72 10.62
CA VAL A 55 -8.07 20.95 11.44
C VAL A 55 -7.46 19.57 11.65
N LYS A 56 -7.08 19.28 12.91
CA LYS A 56 -6.53 17.99 13.30
C LYS A 56 -7.41 17.36 14.37
N PRO A 57 -7.75 16.07 14.27
CA PRO A 57 -8.46 15.38 15.33
C PRO A 57 -7.67 15.39 16.65
N THR A 58 -8.38 15.34 17.78
CA THR A 58 -7.81 15.01 19.10
C THR A 58 -7.55 13.50 19.18
N GLU A 59 -6.92 13.01 20.24
CA GLU A 59 -6.78 11.56 20.47
C GLU A 59 -8.14 10.83 20.45
N LEU A 60 -9.16 11.42 21.10
CA LEU A 60 -10.53 10.91 21.05
C LEU A 60 -11.10 10.99 19.63
N GLY A 61 -10.79 12.07 18.88
CA GLY A 61 -11.15 12.25 17.49
C GLY A 61 -10.54 11.16 16.60
N GLU A 62 -9.27 10.82 16.79
CA GLU A 62 -8.63 9.74 16.00
C GLU A 62 -9.32 8.39 16.27
N ARG A 63 -9.58 8.05 17.52
CA ARG A 63 -10.31 6.81 17.88
C ARG A 63 -11.72 6.77 17.28
N LEU A 64 -12.44 7.91 17.31
CA LEU A 64 -13.75 8.00 16.67
C LEU A 64 -13.67 7.91 15.14
N LEU A 65 -12.60 8.44 14.54
CA LEU A 65 -12.36 8.34 13.10
C LEU A 65 -12.17 6.87 12.67
N GLU A 66 -11.43 6.08 13.41
CA GLU A 66 -11.27 4.64 13.17
C GLU A 66 -12.64 3.91 13.18
N ILE A 67 -13.45 4.16 14.20
CA ILE A 67 -14.80 3.58 14.30
C ILE A 67 -15.69 4.05 13.15
N SER A 68 -15.65 5.34 12.82
CA SER A 68 -16.50 5.92 11.77
C SER A 68 -16.13 5.41 10.37
N ARG A 69 -14.86 5.10 10.12
CA ARG A 69 -14.40 4.43 8.90
C ARG A 69 -15.07 3.07 8.70
N GLN A 70 -15.14 2.27 9.77
CA GLN A 70 -15.82 0.97 9.74
C GLN A 70 -17.32 1.12 9.41
N ILE A 71 -17.99 2.04 10.11
CA ILE A 71 -19.43 2.29 9.92
C ILE A 71 -19.72 2.68 8.46
N PHE A 72 -19.01 3.67 7.93
CA PHE A 72 -19.27 4.16 6.56
C PHE A 72 -18.76 3.21 5.48
N SER A 73 -17.77 2.38 5.77
CA SER A 73 -17.39 1.28 4.87
C SER A 73 -18.51 0.24 4.77
N ARG A 74 -19.13 -0.16 5.88
CA ARG A 74 -20.28 -1.10 5.90
C ARG A 74 -21.53 -0.51 5.27
N GLU A 75 -21.77 0.78 5.44
CA GLU A 75 -22.85 1.47 4.74
C GLU A 75 -22.64 1.42 3.21
N ALA A 76 -21.42 1.68 2.74
CA ALA A 76 -21.09 1.58 1.32
C ALA A 76 -21.29 0.14 0.79
N ASP A 77 -20.91 -0.89 1.57
CA ASP A 77 -21.15 -2.29 1.22
C ASP A 77 -22.65 -2.58 1.11
N ALA A 78 -23.47 -2.04 2.02
CA ALA A 78 -24.94 -2.21 1.96
C ALA A 78 -25.56 -1.52 0.74
N VAL A 79 -25.10 -0.30 0.41
CA VAL A 79 -25.54 0.42 -0.80
C VAL A 79 -25.17 -0.38 -2.05
N GLN A 80 -23.96 -0.91 -2.13
CA GLN A 80 -23.54 -1.76 -3.26
C GLN A 80 -24.37 -3.03 -3.37
N LEU A 81 -24.67 -3.69 -2.25
CA LEU A 81 -25.51 -4.88 -2.22
C LEU A 81 -26.92 -4.60 -2.80
N LEU A 82 -27.52 -3.49 -2.38
CA LEU A 82 -28.88 -3.11 -2.83
C LEU A 82 -28.91 -2.62 -4.27
N ALA A 83 -27.93 -1.83 -4.68
CA ALA A 83 -27.83 -1.29 -6.03
C ALA A 83 -27.59 -2.38 -7.10
N HIS A 84 -27.03 -3.52 -6.70
CA HIS A 84 -26.58 -4.55 -7.64
C HIS A 84 -27.08 -5.96 -7.22
N ALA A 85 -28.38 -6.11 -6.99
CA ALA A 85 -29.00 -7.42 -6.68
C ALA A 85 -28.80 -8.48 -7.79
N GLY A 86 -28.28 -8.07 -8.95
CA GLY A 86 -27.88 -8.93 -10.09
C GLY A 86 -26.37 -9.05 -10.26
N GLU A 87 -25.85 -8.74 -11.46
CA GLU A 87 -24.42 -8.77 -11.82
C GLU A 87 -23.64 -7.56 -11.29
N LEU A 88 -22.32 -7.70 -11.08
CA LEU A 88 -21.42 -6.59 -10.69
C LEU A 88 -21.12 -5.72 -11.92
N ARG A 89 -22.04 -4.79 -12.24
CA ARG A 89 -21.95 -3.93 -13.43
C ARG A 89 -21.29 -2.58 -13.17
N SER A 90 -21.20 -2.14 -11.92
CA SER A 90 -20.58 -0.87 -11.52
C SER A 90 -20.10 -0.94 -10.07
N GLY A 91 -19.38 0.05 -9.64
CA GLY A 91 -18.85 0.18 -8.29
C GLY A 91 -17.46 0.77 -8.26
N HIS A 92 -16.82 0.75 -7.11
CA HIS A 92 -15.48 1.27 -6.91
C HIS A 92 -14.63 0.30 -6.09
N LEU A 93 -13.55 -0.19 -6.69
CA LEU A 93 -12.54 -1.01 -6.04
C LEU A 93 -11.33 -0.16 -5.69
N ARG A 94 -10.95 -0.15 -4.42
CA ARG A 94 -9.76 0.55 -3.93
C ARG A 94 -8.66 -0.47 -3.69
N VAL A 95 -7.59 -0.39 -4.44
CA VAL A 95 -6.43 -1.28 -4.34
C VAL A 95 -5.25 -0.51 -3.75
N ALA A 96 -4.53 -1.12 -2.81
CA ALA A 96 -3.24 -0.63 -2.34
C ALA A 96 -2.14 -1.62 -2.76
N ALA A 97 -1.02 -1.16 -3.30
CA ALA A 97 0.02 -2.04 -3.82
C ALA A 97 1.43 -1.54 -3.53
N VAL A 98 2.34 -2.47 -3.29
CA VAL A 98 3.78 -2.14 -3.07
C VAL A 98 4.51 -1.75 -4.35
N GLY A 99 3.92 -1.95 -5.52
CA GLY A 99 4.51 -1.56 -6.81
C GLY A 99 3.64 -1.96 -7.99
N PRO A 100 3.94 -1.44 -9.19
CA PRO A 100 3.10 -1.63 -10.36
C PRO A 100 3.18 -3.06 -10.96
N HIS A 101 4.32 -3.74 -10.80
CA HIS A 101 4.61 -4.96 -11.57
C HIS A 101 3.63 -6.12 -11.31
N HIS A 102 3.19 -6.30 -10.07
CA HIS A 102 2.23 -7.36 -9.74
C HIS A 102 0.80 -6.92 -10.00
N VAL A 103 0.46 -5.69 -9.60
CA VAL A 103 -0.93 -5.22 -9.58
C VAL A 103 -1.48 -4.95 -10.96
N THR A 104 -0.68 -4.46 -11.93
CA THR A 104 -1.17 -4.13 -13.28
C THR A 104 -1.74 -5.31 -14.03
N ALA A 105 -1.12 -6.47 -13.89
CA ALA A 105 -1.59 -7.69 -14.52
C ALA A 105 -2.91 -8.21 -13.89
N MET A 106 -3.06 -8.05 -12.57
CA MET A 106 -4.31 -8.36 -11.84
C MET A 106 -5.42 -7.39 -12.25
N LEU A 107 -5.10 -6.10 -12.34
CA LEU A 107 -6.04 -5.07 -12.76
C LEU A 107 -6.52 -5.26 -14.20
N ALA A 108 -5.63 -5.68 -15.10
CA ALA A 108 -6.01 -5.98 -16.48
C ALA A 108 -6.98 -7.17 -16.57
N ALA A 109 -6.78 -8.22 -15.75
CA ALA A 109 -7.70 -9.34 -15.67
C ALA A 109 -9.06 -8.91 -15.10
N PHE A 110 -9.05 -8.19 -13.98
CA PHE A 110 -10.25 -7.68 -13.34
C PHE A 110 -11.05 -6.73 -14.24
N ASN A 111 -10.39 -5.75 -14.87
CA ASN A 111 -11.07 -4.78 -15.73
C ASN A 111 -11.69 -5.42 -16.99
N ARG A 112 -11.11 -6.50 -17.49
CA ARG A 112 -11.69 -7.26 -18.63
C ARG A 112 -13.02 -7.89 -18.25
N GLU A 113 -13.13 -8.40 -17.02
CA GLU A 113 -14.33 -9.08 -16.52
C GLU A 113 -15.37 -8.08 -15.98
N TYR A 114 -14.91 -6.98 -15.38
CA TYR A 114 -15.75 -5.96 -14.74
C TYR A 114 -15.46 -4.55 -15.28
N PRO A 115 -15.68 -4.27 -16.57
CA PRO A 115 -15.29 -3.01 -17.22
C PRO A 115 -16.03 -1.78 -16.68
N GLY A 116 -17.18 -1.97 -16.03
CA GLY A 116 -17.96 -0.88 -15.42
C GLY A 116 -17.53 -0.52 -14.00
N VAL A 117 -16.57 -1.25 -13.41
CA VAL A 117 -16.05 -0.96 -12.06
C VAL A 117 -14.91 0.03 -12.14
N GLN A 118 -15.06 1.15 -11.44
CA GLN A 118 -13.95 2.10 -11.28
C GLN A 118 -12.90 1.52 -10.33
N VAL A 119 -11.62 1.64 -10.67
CA VAL A 119 -10.51 1.19 -9.83
C VAL A 119 -9.63 2.37 -9.45
N THR A 120 -9.33 2.50 -8.16
CA THR A 120 -8.31 3.43 -7.65
C THR A 120 -7.15 2.62 -7.08
N VAL A 121 -5.93 2.97 -7.47
CA VAL A 121 -4.71 2.32 -6.97
C VAL A 121 -3.88 3.32 -6.18
N ALA A 122 -3.57 2.96 -4.93
CA ALA A 122 -2.62 3.69 -4.11
C ALA A 122 -1.33 2.87 -3.97
N THR A 123 -0.19 3.50 -4.08
CA THR A 123 1.12 2.84 -3.92
C THR A 123 1.76 3.19 -2.58
N GLY A 124 2.59 2.27 -2.06
CA GLY A 124 3.34 2.43 -0.84
C GLY A 124 4.22 1.20 -0.56
N ASN A 125 4.83 1.11 0.61
CA ASN A 125 5.48 -0.11 1.06
C ASN A 125 4.47 -1.10 1.68
N SER A 126 4.93 -2.28 2.11
CA SER A 126 4.02 -3.30 2.67
C SER A 126 3.29 -2.82 3.92
N GLN A 127 3.91 -2.01 4.77
CA GLN A 127 3.25 -1.44 5.96
C GLN A 127 2.16 -0.45 5.56
N ASP A 128 2.44 0.45 4.61
CA ASP A 128 1.44 1.39 4.09
C ASP A 128 0.21 0.67 3.51
N VAL A 129 0.42 -0.47 2.83
CA VAL A 129 -0.69 -1.29 2.29
C VAL A 129 -1.53 -1.86 3.42
N LEU A 130 -0.91 -2.44 4.47
CA LEU A 130 -1.62 -2.98 5.62
C LEU A 130 -2.39 -1.89 6.39
N ASP A 131 -1.78 -0.73 6.60
CA ASP A 131 -2.41 0.39 7.28
C ASP A 131 -3.63 0.90 6.49
N ARG A 132 -3.54 0.96 5.16
CA ARG A 132 -4.69 1.34 4.31
C ARG A 132 -5.84 0.34 4.38
N LEU A 133 -5.55 -0.96 4.49
CA LEU A 133 -6.58 -1.99 4.68
C LEU A 133 -7.24 -1.84 6.05
N LEU A 134 -6.46 -1.71 7.12
CA LEU A 134 -6.96 -1.51 8.50
C LEU A 134 -7.78 -0.22 8.64
N ASP A 135 -7.38 0.81 7.93
CA ASP A 135 -8.08 2.10 7.87
C ASP A 135 -9.30 2.11 6.93
N TYR A 136 -9.64 0.98 6.32
CA TYR A 136 -10.72 0.89 5.31
C TYR A 136 -10.53 1.87 4.12
N ARG A 137 -9.29 2.27 3.84
CA ARG A 137 -8.91 3.10 2.70
C ARG A 137 -8.52 2.28 1.47
N ALA A 138 -8.42 0.96 1.62
CA ALA A 138 -8.29 -0.02 0.55
C ALA A 138 -9.19 -1.23 0.82
N ASP A 139 -9.66 -1.85 -0.25
CA ASP A 139 -10.48 -3.07 -0.20
C ASP A 139 -9.60 -4.30 -0.36
N VAL A 140 -8.57 -4.18 -1.20
CA VAL A 140 -7.59 -5.21 -1.49
C VAL A 140 -6.18 -4.62 -1.43
N GLY A 141 -5.25 -5.40 -0.90
CA GLY A 141 -3.83 -5.11 -0.87
C GLY A 141 -3.02 -6.08 -1.74
N VAL A 142 -1.97 -5.58 -2.39
CA VAL A 142 -0.94 -6.40 -3.04
C VAL A 142 0.40 -6.05 -2.40
N LEU A 143 0.98 -6.98 -1.67
CA LEU A 143 2.18 -6.74 -0.86
C LEU A 143 3.15 -7.92 -0.90
N ALA A 144 4.40 -7.67 -0.54
CA ALA A 144 5.49 -8.63 -0.74
C ALA A 144 5.69 -9.61 0.43
N GLN A 145 5.08 -9.42 1.56
CA GLN A 145 5.11 -10.36 2.69
C GLN A 145 4.00 -10.03 3.68
N LEU A 146 3.28 -11.03 4.14
CA LEU A 146 2.29 -10.92 5.19
C LEU A 146 2.84 -11.49 6.50
N SER A 147 2.67 -10.75 7.59
CA SER A 147 2.78 -11.32 8.93
C SER A 147 1.59 -12.25 9.20
N ARG A 148 1.76 -13.21 10.15
CA ARG A 148 0.67 -14.10 10.59
C ARG A 148 -0.37 -13.34 11.43
N ASP A 149 -1.02 -12.35 10.84
CA ASP A 149 -2.06 -11.56 11.48
C ASP A 149 -3.43 -12.06 11.03
N ARG A 150 -4.21 -12.57 11.99
CA ARG A 150 -5.54 -13.15 11.74
C ARG A 150 -6.59 -12.14 11.23
N ARG A 151 -6.28 -10.85 11.28
CA ARG A 151 -7.14 -9.81 10.71
C ARG A 151 -7.17 -9.84 9.19
N PHE A 152 -6.20 -10.50 8.55
CA PHE A 152 -6.09 -10.56 7.11
C PHE A 152 -6.27 -11.97 6.57
N VAL A 153 -6.92 -12.06 5.40
CA VAL A 153 -6.88 -13.21 4.52
C VAL A 153 -5.91 -12.91 3.39
N SER A 154 -5.03 -13.86 3.07
CA SER A 154 -4.04 -13.69 2.01
C SER A 154 -3.98 -14.90 1.10
N VAL A 155 -3.81 -14.65 -0.20
CA VAL A 155 -3.53 -15.65 -1.21
C VAL A 155 -2.15 -15.38 -1.78
N PRO A 156 -1.24 -16.38 -1.80
CA PRO A 156 0.04 -16.28 -2.49
C PRO A 156 -0.18 -16.03 -3.99
N TYR A 157 0.62 -15.15 -4.58
CA TYR A 157 0.47 -14.82 -6.01
C TYR A 157 1.73 -15.16 -6.80
N SER A 158 2.90 -14.71 -6.36
CA SER A 158 4.18 -14.98 -7.04
C SER A 158 5.35 -14.84 -6.08
N GLU A 159 6.48 -15.41 -6.49
CA GLU A 159 7.75 -15.35 -5.76
C GLU A 159 8.85 -14.84 -6.70
N HIS A 160 9.68 -13.92 -6.21
CA HIS A 160 10.70 -13.26 -7.01
C HIS A 160 12.03 -13.20 -6.26
N PRO A 161 13.16 -13.54 -6.91
CA PRO A 161 14.47 -13.35 -6.32
C PRO A 161 14.79 -11.86 -6.16
N VAL A 162 15.59 -11.55 -5.15
CA VAL A 162 16.21 -10.24 -5.01
C VAL A 162 17.54 -10.25 -5.74
N VAL A 163 17.77 -9.20 -6.53
CA VAL A 163 19.01 -8.97 -7.29
C VAL A 163 19.66 -7.68 -6.83
N VAL A 164 20.96 -7.58 -7.02
CA VAL A 164 21.71 -6.35 -6.79
C VAL A 164 21.80 -5.59 -8.13
N ILE A 165 21.38 -4.33 -8.15
CA ILE A 165 21.53 -3.48 -9.34
C ILE A 165 22.75 -2.57 -9.18
N THR A 166 23.47 -2.38 -10.28
CA THR A 166 24.75 -1.65 -10.35
C THR A 166 24.81 -0.75 -11.57
N ALA A 167 25.66 0.27 -11.52
CA ALA A 167 26.05 1.03 -12.70
C ALA A 167 26.89 0.18 -13.68
N ALA A 168 26.97 0.59 -14.96
CA ALA A 168 27.68 -0.15 -15.99
C ALA A 168 29.19 -0.26 -15.76
N ASP A 169 29.79 0.70 -15.10
CA ASP A 169 31.24 0.76 -14.77
C ASP A 169 31.58 0.07 -13.43
N HIS A 170 30.56 -0.39 -12.70
CA HIS A 170 30.77 -1.06 -11.44
C HIS A 170 31.42 -2.44 -11.62
N ARG A 171 32.30 -2.86 -10.71
CA ARG A 171 33.02 -4.15 -10.76
C ARG A 171 32.12 -5.39 -10.89
N PHE A 172 30.86 -5.28 -10.46
CA PHE A 172 29.87 -6.35 -10.56
C PHE A 172 29.09 -6.35 -11.88
N ALA A 173 29.09 -5.28 -12.68
CA ALA A 173 28.23 -5.12 -13.85
C ALA A 173 28.39 -6.23 -14.91
N ARG A 174 29.60 -6.77 -15.05
CA ARG A 174 29.90 -7.85 -16.04
C ARG A 174 29.76 -9.27 -15.48
N ARG A 175 29.31 -9.39 -14.21
CA ARG A 175 29.20 -10.67 -13.51
C ARG A 175 27.78 -11.20 -13.58
N ARG A 176 27.62 -12.52 -13.67
CA ARG A 176 26.33 -13.19 -13.61
C ARG A 176 25.81 -13.29 -12.17
N SER A 177 26.75 -13.43 -11.23
CA SER A 177 26.40 -13.52 -9.79
C SER A 177 27.56 -13.04 -8.92
N ILE A 178 27.23 -12.70 -7.70
CA ILE A 178 28.15 -12.35 -6.61
C ILE A 178 27.78 -13.17 -5.35
N ARG A 179 28.72 -13.28 -4.44
CA ARG A 179 28.46 -13.82 -3.11
C ARG A 179 28.06 -12.68 -2.18
N THR A 180 27.30 -13.00 -1.14
CA THR A 180 26.90 -12.00 -0.11
C THR A 180 28.14 -11.36 0.52
N SER A 181 29.20 -12.12 0.77
CA SER A 181 30.47 -11.63 1.34
C SER A 181 31.16 -10.56 0.48
N GLU A 182 30.91 -10.50 -0.83
CA GLU A 182 31.52 -9.50 -1.70
C GLU A 182 30.85 -8.11 -1.57
N LEU A 183 29.73 -8.04 -0.83
CA LEU A 183 29.04 -6.79 -0.51
C LEU A 183 29.67 -6.06 0.69
N GLU A 184 30.65 -6.68 1.36
CA GLU A 184 31.38 -6.05 2.47
C GLU A 184 32.00 -4.74 2.05
N GLY A 185 31.70 -3.66 2.80
CA GLY A 185 32.22 -2.31 2.55
C GLY A 185 31.67 -1.63 1.28
N GLU A 186 30.85 -2.30 0.45
CA GLU A 186 30.23 -1.69 -0.75
C GLU A 186 29.32 -0.54 -0.36
N ARG A 187 29.27 0.47 -1.23
CA ARG A 187 28.37 1.62 -1.08
C ARG A 187 26.94 1.21 -1.43
N LEU A 188 26.11 1.03 -0.42
CA LEU A 188 24.76 0.55 -0.57
C LEU A 188 23.73 1.67 -0.44
N ILE A 189 22.81 1.73 -1.41
CA ILE A 189 21.57 2.51 -1.32
C ILE A 189 20.49 1.58 -0.81
N MET A 190 19.99 1.86 0.40
CA MET A 190 19.00 1.04 1.07
C MET A 190 17.58 1.54 0.80
N ARG A 191 16.63 0.62 0.79
CA ARG A 191 15.20 0.96 0.81
C ARG A 191 14.78 1.51 2.18
N GLU A 192 13.67 2.20 2.22
CA GLU A 192 13.04 2.73 3.44
C GLU A 192 12.66 1.63 4.46
N PRO A 193 12.54 1.94 5.76
CA PRO A 193 11.92 1.06 6.75
C PRO A 193 10.52 0.65 6.31
N GLY A 194 10.13 -0.62 6.59
CA GLY A 194 8.86 -1.19 6.11
C GLY A 194 8.94 -1.86 4.74
N SER A 195 10.03 -1.67 3.96
CA SER A 195 10.28 -2.41 2.73
C SER A 195 10.60 -3.87 3.01
N THR A 196 9.86 -4.78 2.38
CA THR A 196 10.12 -6.23 2.49
C THR A 196 11.36 -6.66 1.75
N THR A 197 11.71 -6.01 0.64
CA THR A 197 12.98 -6.22 -0.07
C THR A 197 14.16 -5.89 0.83
N ARG A 198 14.08 -4.75 1.56
CA ARG A 198 15.09 -4.38 2.58
C ARG A 198 15.23 -5.47 3.63
N ARG A 199 14.13 -5.89 4.26
CA ARG A 199 14.16 -6.91 5.32
C ARG A 199 14.76 -8.23 4.85
N ALA A 200 14.37 -8.70 3.67
CA ALA A 200 14.91 -9.94 3.11
C ALA A 200 16.42 -9.82 2.83
N PHE A 201 16.86 -8.68 2.34
CA PHE A 201 18.26 -8.42 2.03
C PHE A 201 19.11 -8.25 3.30
N GLU A 202 18.63 -7.46 4.28
CA GLU A 202 19.27 -7.31 5.59
C GLU A 202 19.42 -8.66 6.32
N ALA A 203 18.40 -9.53 6.24
CA ALA A 203 18.48 -10.85 6.83
C ALA A 203 19.60 -11.71 6.20
N ALA A 204 19.80 -11.61 4.88
CA ALA A 204 20.89 -12.30 4.18
C ALA A 204 22.27 -11.73 4.54
N LEU A 205 22.40 -10.40 4.61
CA LEU A 205 23.63 -9.73 5.03
C LEU A 205 24.01 -10.13 6.46
N ASN A 206 23.05 -10.08 7.38
CA ASN A 206 23.26 -10.45 8.79
C ASN A 206 23.67 -11.93 8.94
N ALA A 207 23.01 -12.83 8.20
CA ALA A 207 23.36 -14.26 8.21
C ALA A 207 24.78 -14.53 7.68
N ALA A 208 25.27 -13.70 6.78
CA ALA A 208 26.62 -13.77 6.23
C ALA A 208 27.65 -12.94 7.03
N HIS A 209 27.22 -12.23 8.08
CA HIS A 209 28.04 -11.29 8.86
C HIS A 209 28.72 -10.24 7.97
N VAL A 210 27.96 -9.65 7.04
CA VAL A 210 28.42 -8.66 6.07
C VAL A 210 27.87 -7.27 6.41
N GLU A 211 28.74 -6.29 6.48
CA GLU A 211 28.42 -4.90 6.81
C GLU A 211 28.72 -3.96 5.64
N PRO A 212 27.76 -3.73 4.72
CA PRO A 212 27.93 -2.78 3.64
C PRO A 212 27.90 -1.34 4.18
N ARG A 213 28.49 -0.41 3.45
CA ARG A 213 28.42 1.01 3.78
C ARG A 213 27.12 1.61 3.25
N ILE A 214 26.12 1.81 4.11
CA ILE A 214 24.88 2.49 3.71
C ILE A 214 25.21 3.97 3.46
N VAL A 215 25.03 4.40 2.20
CA VAL A 215 25.29 5.80 1.77
C VAL A 215 24.04 6.61 1.60
N MET A 216 22.89 5.96 1.36
CA MET A 216 21.57 6.60 1.23
C MET A 216 20.47 5.65 1.67
N GLU A 217 19.36 6.24 2.14
CA GLU A 217 18.08 5.55 2.36
C GLU A 217 17.02 6.24 1.50
N ILE A 218 16.35 5.47 0.63
CA ILE A 218 15.44 6.01 -0.40
C ILE A 218 14.18 5.14 -0.51
N GLY A 219 12.98 5.76 -0.42
CA GLY A 219 11.69 5.09 -0.56
C GLY A 219 11.21 4.92 -2.02
N SER A 220 11.66 5.78 -2.96
CA SER A 220 11.27 5.68 -4.37
C SER A 220 12.20 4.78 -5.15
N ARG A 221 11.62 3.80 -5.86
CA ARG A 221 12.34 2.88 -6.74
C ARG A 221 12.98 3.60 -7.93
N GLU A 222 12.29 4.62 -8.44
CA GLU A 222 12.76 5.46 -9.54
C GLU A 222 14.02 6.24 -9.15
N ILE A 223 14.03 6.83 -7.95
CA ILE A 223 15.19 7.55 -7.43
C ILE A 223 16.36 6.59 -7.17
N ILE A 224 16.10 5.40 -6.62
CA ILE A 224 17.13 4.37 -6.42
C ILE A 224 17.78 4.02 -7.75
N ARG A 225 16.97 3.74 -8.79
CA ARG A 225 17.45 3.39 -10.12
C ARG A 225 18.35 4.50 -10.70
N GLU A 226 17.91 5.75 -10.58
CA GLU A 226 18.69 6.91 -11.03
C GLU A 226 19.99 7.10 -10.24
N ALA A 227 19.95 6.91 -8.93
CA ALA A 227 21.13 7.03 -8.07
C ALA A 227 22.18 5.95 -8.41
N VAL A 228 21.71 4.70 -8.63
CA VAL A 228 22.58 3.59 -9.06
C VAL A 228 23.16 3.86 -10.44
N ALA A 229 22.37 4.31 -11.42
CA ALA A 229 22.84 4.63 -12.76
C ALA A 229 23.93 5.72 -12.76
N ARG A 230 23.92 6.63 -11.78
CA ARG A 230 24.95 7.66 -11.57
C ARG A 230 26.15 7.20 -10.74
N GLY A 231 26.24 5.92 -10.39
CA GLY A 231 27.37 5.37 -9.65
C GLY A 231 27.43 5.80 -8.17
N ILE A 232 26.32 6.29 -7.58
CA ILE A 232 26.30 6.70 -6.16
C ILE A 232 26.51 5.49 -5.24
N GLY A 233 26.02 4.32 -5.66
CA GLY A 233 26.14 3.05 -4.95
C GLY A 233 25.40 1.95 -5.68
N ILE A 234 25.33 0.77 -5.06
CA ILE A 234 24.52 -0.36 -5.53
C ILE A 234 23.24 -0.47 -4.70
N ALA A 235 22.23 -1.19 -5.19
CA ALA A 235 21.00 -1.39 -4.44
C ALA A 235 20.41 -2.79 -4.64
N ALA A 236 19.66 -3.29 -3.67
CA ALA A 236 18.91 -4.53 -3.77
C ALA A 236 17.46 -4.25 -4.21
N VAL A 237 17.00 -4.95 -5.23
CA VAL A 237 15.61 -4.86 -5.75
C VAL A 237 15.07 -6.25 -6.06
N SER A 238 13.74 -6.42 -6.08
CA SER A 238 13.15 -7.63 -6.65
C SER A 238 13.43 -7.68 -8.16
N ASP A 239 13.73 -8.84 -8.72
CA ASP A 239 14.08 -8.98 -10.15
C ASP A 239 12.97 -8.47 -11.06
N VAL A 240 11.71 -8.68 -10.69
CA VAL A 240 10.54 -8.17 -11.43
C VAL A 240 10.43 -6.63 -11.42
N GLU A 241 11.06 -5.98 -10.45
CA GLU A 241 11.12 -4.51 -10.35
C GLU A 241 12.30 -3.93 -11.14
N PHE A 242 13.23 -4.77 -11.60
CA PHE A 242 14.35 -4.34 -12.42
C PHE A 242 13.90 -4.06 -13.85
N ILE A 243 13.94 -2.80 -14.24
CA ILE A 243 13.70 -2.38 -15.61
C ILE A 243 15.06 -2.19 -16.27
N PRO A 244 15.45 -3.05 -17.25
CA PRO A 244 16.68 -2.86 -17.99
C PRO A 244 16.73 -1.47 -18.65
N GLY A 245 17.88 -0.83 -18.57
CA GLY A 245 18.07 0.49 -19.14
C GLY A 245 19.57 0.79 -19.38
N PRO A 246 19.88 1.83 -20.13
CA PRO A 246 21.28 2.22 -20.35
C PRO A 246 22.00 2.43 -19.02
N GLY A 247 23.15 1.81 -18.86
CA GLY A 247 23.99 2.01 -17.69
C GLY A 247 23.58 1.26 -16.43
N LEU A 248 22.59 0.36 -16.49
CA LEU A 248 22.14 -0.44 -15.34
C LEU A 248 22.28 -1.95 -15.61
N HIS A 249 22.80 -2.66 -14.63
CA HIS A 249 22.94 -4.11 -14.66
C HIS A 249 22.38 -4.74 -13.39
N ALA A 250 21.75 -5.90 -13.53
CA ALA A 250 21.29 -6.72 -12.42
C ALA A 250 22.20 -7.94 -12.23
N VAL A 251 22.61 -8.18 -11.00
CA VAL A 251 23.51 -9.27 -10.63
C VAL A 251 22.84 -10.12 -9.56
N ARG A 252 22.85 -11.45 -9.70
CA ARG A 252 22.24 -12.38 -8.74
C ARG A 252 23.15 -12.59 -7.52
N ILE A 253 22.56 -12.89 -6.39
CA ILE A 253 23.25 -13.39 -5.21
C ILE A 253 23.29 -14.92 -5.31
N SER A 254 24.47 -15.55 -5.23
CA SER A 254 24.64 -16.97 -5.53
C SER A 254 24.63 -17.89 -4.30
N ASP A 255 24.93 -17.38 -3.14
CA ASP A 255 25.11 -18.13 -1.88
C ASP A 255 23.98 -17.90 -0.86
N ALA A 256 22.99 -17.09 -1.20
CA ALA A 256 21.80 -16.87 -0.40
C ALA A 256 20.53 -16.83 -1.27
N GLN A 257 19.46 -17.45 -0.78
CA GLN A 257 18.14 -17.35 -1.42
C GLN A 257 17.37 -16.16 -0.87
N VAL A 258 17.71 -14.98 -1.39
CA VAL A 258 17.00 -13.75 -1.03
C VAL A 258 15.79 -13.59 -1.93
N ARG A 259 14.59 -13.72 -1.37
CA ARG A 259 13.33 -13.72 -2.13
C ARG A 259 12.29 -12.78 -1.54
N THR A 260 11.44 -12.26 -2.39
CA THR A 260 10.20 -11.57 -2.02
C THR A 260 9.02 -12.35 -2.57
N HIS A 261 7.92 -12.37 -1.82
CA HIS A 261 6.70 -13.08 -2.20
C HIS A 261 5.58 -12.06 -2.37
N ALA A 262 4.90 -12.06 -3.51
CA ALA A 262 3.72 -11.25 -3.68
C ALA A 262 2.48 -12.00 -3.15
N HIS A 263 1.69 -11.31 -2.36
CA HIS A 263 0.42 -11.79 -1.82
C HIS A 263 -0.69 -10.82 -2.16
N VAL A 264 -1.87 -11.35 -2.46
CA VAL A 264 -3.10 -10.58 -2.51
C VAL A 264 -3.79 -10.72 -1.16
N VAL A 265 -4.19 -9.61 -0.56
CA VAL A 265 -4.63 -9.54 0.84
C VAL A 265 -5.90 -8.71 0.95
N CYS A 266 -6.80 -9.12 1.83
CA CYS A 266 -7.92 -8.29 2.28
C CYS A 266 -8.15 -8.45 3.78
N LEU A 267 -8.95 -7.59 4.39
CA LEU A 267 -9.42 -7.83 5.75
C LEU A 267 -10.31 -9.08 5.80
N ALA A 268 -10.11 -9.94 6.81
CA ALA A 268 -10.86 -11.19 6.98
C ALA A 268 -12.37 -10.94 7.02
N GLU A 269 -12.81 -9.88 7.68
CA GLU A 269 -14.22 -9.49 7.77
C GLU A 269 -14.80 -8.94 6.46
N ARG A 270 -13.95 -8.67 5.45
CA ARG A 270 -14.35 -8.15 4.13
C ARG A 270 -14.17 -9.16 3.00
N GLN A 271 -13.64 -10.35 3.27
CA GLN A 271 -13.37 -11.38 2.26
C GLN A 271 -14.62 -11.74 1.45
N ASP A 272 -15.80 -11.73 2.09
CA ASP A 272 -17.07 -12.10 1.48
C ASP A 272 -17.80 -10.93 0.81
N THR A 273 -17.24 -9.71 0.86
CA THR A 273 -17.80 -8.60 0.11
C THR A 273 -17.69 -8.87 -1.39
N ARG A 274 -18.72 -8.48 -2.14
CA ARG A 274 -18.84 -8.78 -3.55
C ARG A 274 -17.65 -8.31 -4.38
N MET A 275 -17.15 -7.11 -4.09
CA MET A 275 -16.03 -6.50 -4.81
C MET A 275 -14.71 -7.26 -4.56
N VAL A 276 -14.44 -7.64 -3.30
CA VAL A 276 -13.26 -8.41 -2.91
C VAL A 276 -13.32 -9.80 -3.56
N ARG A 277 -14.43 -10.51 -3.46
CA ARG A 277 -14.63 -11.83 -4.10
C ARG A 277 -14.43 -11.77 -5.61
N ALA A 278 -14.97 -10.74 -6.27
CA ALA A 278 -14.82 -10.56 -7.71
C ALA A 278 -13.34 -10.38 -8.10
N PHE A 279 -12.58 -9.59 -7.31
CA PHE A 279 -11.16 -9.39 -7.57
C PHE A 279 -10.35 -10.66 -7.36
N PHE A 280 -10.55 -11.39 -6.26
CA PHE A 280 -9.86 -12.66 -6.00
C PHE A 280 -10.21 -13.70 -7.09
N GLY A 281 -11.47 -13.86 -7.47
CA GLY A 281 -11.88 -14.78 -8.53
C GLY A 281 -11.27 -14.44 -9.91
N ALA A 282 -11.13 -13.16 -10.24
CA ALA A 282 -10.48 -12.75 -11.50
C ALA A 282 -8.97 -13.10 -11.52
N ILE A 283 -8.32 -13.14 -10.37
CA ILE A 283 -6.91 -13.52 -10.25
C ILE A 283 -6.72 -15.02 -10.32
N GLU A 284 -7.56 -15.80 -9.64
CA GLU A 284 -7.48 -17.27 -9.63
C GLU A 284 -7.63 -17.86 -11.04
N ARG A 285 -8.62 -17.41 -11.80
CA ARG A 285 -8.84 -17.84 -13.21
C ARG A 285 -7.66 -17.55 -14.13
N ARG A 286 -6.85 -16.54 -13.81
CA ARG A 286 -5.65 -16.24 -14.59
C ARG A 286 -4.51 -17.21 -14.32
N HIS A 287 -4.41 -17.78 -13.12
CA HIS A 287 -3.37 -18.76 -12.78
C HIS A 287 -3.63 -20.14 -13.42
N GLU A 288 -4.88 -20.39 -13.82
CA GLU A 288 -5.30 -21.64 -14.47
C GLU A 288 -5.18 -21.58 -16.03
N SER A 289 -4.93 -20.39 -16.59
CA SER A 289 -4.79 -20.14 -18.03
C SER A 289 -3.34 -19.92 -18.44
#